data_a1a3d5bd80536c352cded66303deab46
#
_entry.id   a1a3d5bd80536c352cded66303deab46
#
_cell.length_a   1.000
_cell.length_b   1.000
_cell.length_c   1.000
_cell.angle_alpha   90.00
_cell.angle_beta   90.00
_cell.angle_gamma   90.00
#
_symmetry.space_group_name_H-M   'P 1'
#
loop_
_entity.id
_entity.type
_entity.pdbx_description
1 polymer ?
#
loop_
_entity_poly.entity_id
_entity_poly.type
_entity_poly.pdbx_seq_one_letter_code
_entity_poly.pdbx_strand_id
1 'polypeptide(L)'
;METRRLGRLGHQSSVLIYGAASLGVVDQDRADASIQEALDAGINHFDVAADYGDAELRLGPRMGEIRDRIFLATKTGRRTYDEAWFEINRSLERLQTDRVDLIQMHAVCDLENLDLVTGKGGSLEAAIRAKEEGMVGAIGITGHTAEAPSVHREGLRRFDFDSVLTPLNYRLSTDPKYADDYAALVEAVKASDAALMTIKMIARRNWQEGEDHAYDTWYRPFDEQRYVTAATAWLLNGHPEITGLATAGETRLLQQMIVAERERADLSPEDAAAILDEVQDYASVFVDIPI
;
A
#
# COMPACT_ATOMS: atom_id res chain seq x y z
N MET A 1 11.99 -6.66 -13.08
CA MET A 1 11.13 -6.52 -11.85
C MET A 1 11.19 -7.85 -11.10
N GLU A 2 11.69 -7.82 -9.85
CA GLU A 2 11.64 -8.98 -8.95
C GLU A 2 10.19 -9.32 -8.59
N THR A 3 9.90 -10.59 -8.30
CA THR A 3 8.60 -11.02 -7.76
C THR A 3 8.80 -11.81 -6.48
N ARG A 4 7.85 -11.67 -5.55
CA ARG A 4 7.80 -12.42 -4.30
C ARG A 4 6.43 -13.05 -4.11
N ARG A 5 6.36 -14.18 -3.40
CA ARG A 5 5.11 -14.85 -3.09
C ARG A 5 4.24 -13.98 -2.16
N LEU A 6 3.01 -13.73 -2.57
CA LEU A 6 2.03 -12.95 -1.81
C LEU A 6 1.39 -13.82 -0.71
N GLY A 7 2.17 -14.13 0.33
CA GLY A 7 1.72 -14.97 1.43
C GLY A 7 1.01 -16.25 0.94
N ARG A 8 0.05 -16.74 1.70
CA ARG A 8 -0.76 -17.92 1.37
C ARG A 8 -1.62 -17.78 0.09
N LEU A 9 -1.79 -16.55 -0.43
CA LEU A 9 -2.49 -16.34 -1.71
C LEU A 9 -1.71 -16.91 -2.91
N GLY A 10 -0.41 -17.13 -2.78
CA GLY A 10 0.42 -17.82 -3.76
C GLY A 10 0.72 -17.04 -5.03
N HIS A 11 0.12 -15.85 -5.24
CA HIS A 11 0.42 -14.99 -6.36
C HIS A 11 1.89 -14.54 -6.32
N GLN A 12 2.58 -14.57 -7.47
CA GLN A 12 3.93 -14.02 -7.61
C GLN A 12 3.82 -12.51 -7.89
N SER A 13 3.72 -11.74 -6.81
CA SER A 13 3.57 -10.28 -6.87
C SER A 13 4.89 -9.61 -7.20
N SER A 14 4.87 -8.64 -8.13
CA SER A 14 6.00 -7.72 -8.30
C SER A 14 6.32 -7.01 -6.97
N VAL A 15 7.62 -6.82 -6.68
CA VAL A 15 8.05 -6.14 -5.45
C VAL A 15 7.70 -4.65 -5.41
N LEU A 16 7.43 -4.02 -6.56
CA LEU A 16 6.70 -2.76 -6.62
C LEU A 16 5.23 -3.06 -6.91
N ILE A 17 4.35 -2.48 -6.09
CA ILE A 17 2.90 -2.50 -6.23
C ILE A 17 2.48 -1.14 -6.78
N TYR A 18 1.74 -1.10 -7.88
CA TYR A 18 1.26 0.16 -8.44
C TYR A 18 0.26 0.82 -7.50
N GLY A 19 0.70 1.87 -6.80
CA GLY A 19 -0.14 2.68 -5.91
C GLY A 19 -1.05 3.60 -6.71
N ALA A 20 -2.22 3.12 -7.08
CA ALA A 20 -3.15 3.81 -7.96
C ALA A 20 -3.82 5.07 -7.36
N ALA A 21 -3.48 5.45 -6.12
CA ALA A 21 -3.80 6.79 -5.59
C ALA A 21 -3.30 7.90 -6.51
N SER A 22 -2.20 7.64 -7.24
CA SER A 22 -1.64 8.52 -8.27
C SER A 22 -2.61 8.87 -9.41
N LEU A 23 -3.65 8.06 -9.61
CA LEU A 23 -4.65 8.26 -10.66
C LEU A 23 -5.84 9.12 -10.21
N GLY A 24 -5.92 9.45 -8.91
CA GLY A 24 -7.09 10.09 -8.32
C GLY A 24 -7.40 11.51 -8.85
N VAL A 25 -6.36 12.24 -9.29
CA VAL A 25 -6.46 13.66 -9.68
C VAL A 25 -6.00 13.93 -11.13
N VAL A 26 -5.52 12.91 -11.84
CA VAL A 26 -5.03 13.08 -13.23
C VAL A 26 -6.16 12.85 -14.25
N ASP A 27 -5.97 13.34 -15.48
CA ASP A 27 -6.84 13.00 -16.60
C ASP A 27 -6.62 11.56 -17.10
N GLN A 28 -7.48 11.11 -18.05
CA GLN A 28 -7.41 9.74 -18.56
C GLN A 28 -6.14 9.46 -19.34
N ASP A 29 -5.66 10.41 -20.15
CA ASP A 29 -4.47 10.23 -20.97
C ASP A 29 -3.22 10.03 -20.10
N ARG A 30 -3.09 10.80 -19.00
CA ARG A 30 -2.02 10.63 -18.04
C ARG A 30 -2.15 9.33 -17.25
N ALA A 31 -3.38 8.97 -16.88
CA ALA A 31 -3.65 7.69 -16.21
C ALA A 31 -3.24 6.51 -17.10
N ASP A 32 -3.66 6.49 -18.36
CA ASP A 32 -3.33 5.45 -19.33
C ASP A 32 -1.83 5.32 -19.56
N ALA A 33 -1.13 6.45 -19.69
CA ALA A 33 0.32 6.46 -19.82
C ALA A 33 1.03 5.87 -18.58
N SER A 34 0.59 6.24 -17.37
CA SER A 34 1.17 5.73 -16.13
C SER A 34 0.87 4.24 -15.90
N ILE A 35 -0.34 3.79 -16.21
CA ILE A 35 -0.71 2.36 -16.16
C ILE A 35 0.17 1.56 -17.13
N GLN A 36 0.35 2.07 -18.37
CA GLN A 36 1.18 1.39 -19.36
C GLN A 36 2.64 1.32 -18.93
N GLU A 37 3.20 2.41 -18.38
CA GLU A 37 4.54 2.45 -17.82
C GLU A 37 4.75 1.39 -16.71
N ALA A 38 3.77 1.24 -15.81
CA ALA A 38 3.80 0.22 -14.76
C ALA A 38 3.82 -1.20 -15.35
N LEU A 39 2.95 -1.48 -16.33
CA LEU A 39 2.87 -2.78 -17.01
C LEU A 39 4.15 -3.11 -17.78
N ASP A 40 4.73 -2.14 -18.49
CA ASP A 40 5.97 -2.30 -19.26
C ASP A 40 7.19 -2.56 -18.35
N ALA A 41 7.14 -2.03 -17.13
CA ALA A 41 8.14 -2.32 -16.10
C ALA A 41 7.98 -3.73 -15.48
N GLY A 42 6.89 -4.42 -15.75
CA GLY A 42 6.56 -5.74 -15.20
C GLY A 42 5.88 -5.67 -13.83
N ILE A 43 5.27 -4.55 -13.46
CA ILE A 43 4.41 -4.45 -12.29
C ILE A 43 3.09 -5.19 -12.60
N ASN A 44 2.77 -6.19 -11.77
CA ASN A 44 1.59 -7.04 -11.93
C ASN A 44 0.63 -6.99 -10.73
N HIS A 45 0.87 -6.09 -9.77
CA HIS A 45 0.01 -5.88 -8.61
C HIS A 45 -0.41 -4.41 -8.57
N PHE A 46 -1.72 -4.15 -8.62
CA PHE A 46 -2.33 -2.83 -8.65
C PHE A 46 -3.18 -2.64 -7.40
N ASP A 47 -2.93 -1.57 -6.67
CA ASP A 47 -3.59 -1.25 -5.39
C ASP A 47 -4.30 0.10 -5.48
N VAL A 48 -5.63 0.08 -5.56
CA VAL A 48 -6.51 1.25 -5.63
C VAL A 48 -7.37 1.33 -4.35
N ALA A 49 -8.20 2.34 -4.21
CA ALA A 49 -9.21 2.46 -3.16
C ALA A 49 -10.42 3.28 -3.63
N ALA A 50 -11.58 3.01 -3.02
CA ALA A 50 -12.83 3.71 -3.30
C ALA A 50 -12.79 5.22 -3.01
N ASP A 51 -11.88 5.65 -2.11
CA ASP A 51 -11.70 7.03 -1.65
C ASP A 51 -10.50 7.75 -2.31
N TYR A 52 -9.84 7.13 -3.31
CA TYR A 52 -8.77 7.77 -4.08
C TYR A 52 -9.30 8.62 -5.24
N GLY A 53 -10.21 9.54 -4.97
CA GLY A 53 -10.77 10.43 -6.00
C GLY A 53 -11.37 9.65 -7.18
N ASP A 54 -10.88 9.94 -8.40
CA ASP A 54 -11.31 9.28 -9.64
C ASP A 54 -10.49 8.02 -9.99
N ALA A 55 -9.60 7.53 -9.12
CA ALA A 55 -8.63 6.47 -9.47
C ALA A 55 -9.30 5.19 -10.01
N GLU A 56 -10.39 4.74 -9.39
CA GLU A 56 -11.14 3.57 -9.89
C GLU A 56 -11.77 3.84 -11.26
N LEU A 57 -12.25 5.06 -11.50
CA LEU A 57 -12.82 5.47 -12.80
C LEU A 57 -11.75 5.59 -13.89
N ARG A 58 -10.51 5.94 -13.52
CA ARG A 58 -9.37 5.99 -14.46
C ARG A 58 -8.85 4.59 -14.81
N LEU A 59 -8.89 3.69 -13.84
CA LEU A 59 -8.41 2.32 -14.02
C LEU A 59 -9.43 1.43 -14.75
N GLY A 60 -10.74 1.66 -14.52
CA GLY A 60 -11.83 0.86 -15.06
C GLY A 60 -11.79 0.65 -16.58
N PRO A 61 -11.62 1.69 -17.42
CA PRO A 61 -11.57 1.55 -18.89
C PRO A 61 -10.48 0.60 -19.38
N ARG A 62 -9.41 0.37 -18.59
CA ARG A 62 -8.31 -0.53 -18.94
C ARG A 62 -8.57 -1.99 -18.55
N MET A 63 -9.58 -2.28 -17.71
CA MET A 63 -9.80 -3.65 -17.18
C MET A 63 -10.06 -4.67 -18.28
N GLY A 64 -10.76 -4.33 -19.33
CA GLY A 64 -10.98 -5.25 -20.47
C GLY A 64 -9.69 -5.77 -21.10
N GLU A 65 -8.58 -5.05 -20.96
CA GLU A 65 -7.27 -5.39 -21.51
C GLU A 65 -6.35 -6.03 -20.49
N ILE A 66 -6.37 -5.53 -19.23
CA ILE A 66 -5.32 -5.85 -18.26
C ILE A 66 -5.77 -6.76 -17.12
N ARG A 67 -7.08 -6.97 -16.89
CA ARG A 67 -7.61 -7.67 -15.71
C ARG A 67 -6.97 -9.03 -15.45
N ASP A 68 -6.78 -9.83 -16.48
CA ASP A 68 -6.19 -11.17 -16.35
C ASP A 68 -4.65 -11.17 -16.25
N ARG A 69 -4.03 -9.99 -16.35
CA ARG A 69 -2.57 -9.81 -16.26
C ARG A 69 -2.12 -9.26 -14.93
N ILE A 70 -3.06 -8.80 -14.10
CA ILE A 70 -2.75 -8.12 -12.83
C ILE A 70 -3.47 -8.78 -11.66
N PHE A 71 -2.84 -8.70 -10.49
CA PHE A 71 -3.49 -8.85 -9.19
C PHE A 71 -4.07 -7.47 -8.80
N LEU A 72 -5.40 -7.41 -8.70
CA LEU A 72 -6.13 -6.17 -8.44
C LEU A 72 -6.62 -6.11 -7.01
N ALA A 73 -6.16 -5.12 -6.27
CA ALA A 73 -6.61 -4.82 -4.91
C ALA A 73 -7.38 -3.50 -4.87
N THR A 74 -8.50 -3.47 -4.14
CA THR A 74 -9.17 -2.21 -3.75
C THR A 74 -9.43 -2.19 -2.24
N LYS A 75 -10.02 -1.10 -1.73
CA LYS A 75 -10.21 -0.91 -0.29
C LYS A 75 -11.57 -0.28 -0.01
N THR A 76 -12.12 -0.59 1.18
CA THR A 76 -13.27 0.13 1.72
C THR A 76 -12.89 0.84 3.01
N GLY A 77 -13.19 2.15 3.07
CA GLY A 77 -13.04 2.98 4.26
C GLY A 77 -14.24 2.93 5.21
N ARG A 78 -15.30 2.19 4.83
CA ARG A 78 -16.53 2.12 5.62
C ARG A 78 -16.36 1.22 6.83
N ARG A 79 -17.14 1.51 7.88
CA ARG A 79 -17.08 0.78 9.14
C ARG A 79 -18.30 -0.10 9.38
N THR A 80 -19.44 0.18 8.73
CA THR A 80 -20.66 -0.61 8.84
C THR A 80 -20.82 -1.56 7.65
N TYR A 81 -21.55 -2.66 7.89
CA TYR A 81 -21.86 -3.67 6.86
C TYR A 81 -22.53 -3.06 5.62
N ASP A 82 -23.61 -2.29 5.82
CA ASP A 82 -24.42 -1.78 4.69
C ASP A 82 -23.60 -0.79 3.83
N GLU A 83 -22.85 0.11 4.46
CA GLU A 83 -22.02 1.07 3.75
C GLU A 83 -20.86 0.37 3.00
N ALA A 84 -20.22 -0.60 3.62
CA ALA A 84 -19.13 -1.35 3.00
C ALA A 84 -19.64 -2.22 1.84
N TRP A 85 -20.78 -2.87 2.00
CA TRP A 85 -21.44 -3.63 0.93
C TRP A 85 -21.74 -2.75 -0.28
N PHE A 86 -22.34 -1.57 -0.03
CA PHE A 86 -22.60 -0.60 -1.11
C PHE A 86 -21.29 -0.14 -1.78
N GLU A 87 -20.25 0.16 -0.99
CA GLU A 87 -18.98 0.66 -1.52
C GLU A 87 -18.23 -0.40 -2.34
N ILE A 88 -18.22 -1.67 -1.90
CA ILE A 88 -17.62 -2.79 -2.66
C ILE A 88 -18.29 -2.94 -4.04
N ASN A 89 -19.64 -2.93 -4.09
CA ASN A 89 -20.37 -3.02 -5.35
C ASN A 89 -20.06 -1.82 -6.26
N ARG A 90 -20.02 -0.60 -5.70
CA ARG A 90 -19.66 0.61 -6.43
C ARG A 90 -18.23 0.57 -6.97
N SER A 91 -17.28 0.01 -6.22
CA SER A 91 -15.89 -0.16 -6.67
C SER A 91 -15.80 -1.10 -7.86
N LEU A 92 -16.53 -2.22 -7.86
CA LEU A 92 -16.59 -3.14 -9.01
C LEU A 92 -17.18 -2.45 -10.26
N GLU A 93 -18.26 -1.66 -10.08
CA GLU A 93 -18.86 -0.89 -11.17
C GLU A 93 -17.86 0.11 -11.76
N ARG A 94 -17.17 0.91 -10.91
CA ARG A 94 -16.17 1.89 -11.33
C ARG A 94 -14.97 1.26 -12.01
N LEU A 95 -14.51 0.14 -11.47
CA LEU A 95 -13.42 -0.66 -12.04
C LEU A 95 -13.82 -1.47 -13.28
N GLN A 96 -15.10 -1.48 -13.66
CA GLN A 96 -15.63 -2.22 -14.81
C GLN A 96 -15.21 -3.70 -14.81
N THR A 97 -15.28 -4.33 -13.63
CA THR A 97 -14.94 -5.74 -13.42
C THR A 97 -15.96 -6.38 -12.48
N ASP A 98 -16.14 -7.70 -12.59
CA ASP A 98 -17.02 -8.48 -11.71
C ASP A 98 -16.29 -8.96 -10.44
N ARG A 99 -14.95 -8.88 -10.39
CA ARG A 99 -14.15 -9.32 -9.26
C ARG A 99 -12.87 -8.53 -9.07
N VAL A 100 -12.43 -8.42 -7.81
CA VAL A 100 -11.07 -8.04 -7.42
C VAL A 100 -10.38 -9.21 -6.70
N ASP A 101 -9.06 -9.24 -6.72
CA ASP A 101 -8.31 -10.31 -6.07
C ASP A 101 -8.21 -10.09 -4.56
N LEU A 102 -8.23 -8.82 -4.11
CA LEU A 102 -8.12 -8.46 -2.72
C LEU A 102 -9.00 -7.24 -2.39
N ILE A 103 -9.82 -7.36 -1.34
CA ILE A 103 -10.45 -6.21 -0.67
C ILE A 103 -9.76 -5.95 0.66
N GLN A 104 -9.45 -4.68 0.96
CA GLN A 104 -8.76 -4.32 2.19
C GLN A 104 -9.62 -3.40 3.07
N MET A 105 -9.64 -3.67 4.39
CA MET A 105 -10.20 -2.74 5.37
C MET A 105 -9.28 -1.53 5.47
N HIS A 106 -9.73 -0.39 4.96
CA HIS A 106 -8.90 0.79 4.77
C HIS A 106 -8.73 1.61 6.03
N ALA A 107 -7.49 2.07 6.27
CA ALA A 107 -7.15 3.02 7.34
C ALA A 107 -7.62 2.57 8.73
N VAL A 108 -7.40 1.30 9.07
CA VAL A 108 -7.63 0.78 10.42
C VAL A 108 -6.40 1.11 11.27
N CYS A 109 -6.42 2.29 11.90
CA CYS A 109 -5.26 2.91 12.50
C CYS A 109 -5.22 2.84 14.03
N ASP A 110 -6.34 2.45 14.67
CA ASP A 110 -6.51 2.33 16.12
C ASP A 110 -7.45 1.17 16.48
N LEU A 111 -7.52 0.85 17.77
CA LEU A 111 -8.34 -0.25 18.25
C LEU A 111 -9.85 0.05 18.15
N GLU A 112 -10.28 1.31 18.24
CA GLU A 112 -11.67 1.69 18.07
C GLU A 112 -12.14 1.41 16.63
N ASN A 113 -11.37 1.82 15.64
CA ASN A 113 -11.63 1.47 14.24
C ASN A 113 -11.59 -0.05 14.00
N LEU A 114 -10.67 -0.76 14.64
CA LEU A 114 -10.61 -2.22 14.54
C LEU A 114 -11.84 -2.87 15.15
N ASP A 115 -12.35 -2.36 16.29
CA ASP A 115 -13.57 -2.83 16.93
C ASP A 115 -14.80 -2.63 16.03
N LEU A 116 -14.92 -1.47 15.36
CA LEU A 116 -15.99 -1.20 14.39
C LEU A 116 -15.92 -2.13 13.19
N VAL A 117 -14.72 -2.33 12.63
CA VAL A 117 -14.52 -3.20 11.45
C VAL A 117 -14.83 -4.66 11.76
N THR A 118 -14.33 -5.19 12.90
CA THR A 118 -14.42 -6.63 13.23
C THR A 118 -15.63 -6.98 14.10
N GLY A 119 -16.37 -5.98 14.58
CA GLY A 119 -17.55 -6.16 15.41
C GLY A 119 -18.79 -6.61 14.61
N LYS A 120 -19.86 -6.95 15.34
CA LYS A 120 -21.14 -7.33 14.73
C LYS A 120 -21.71 -6.19 13.87
N GLY A 121 -22.06 -6.47 12.63
CA GLY A 121 -22.53 -5.48 11.66
C GLY A 121 -21.42 -4.59 11.12
N GLY A 122 -20.15 -4.95 11.34
CA GLY A 122 -18.98 -4.26 10.82
C GLY A 122 -18.69 -4.54 9.35
N SER A 123 -17.79 -3.75 8.78
CA SER A 123 -17.46 -3.84 7.36
C SER A 123 -16.79 -5.17 6.97
N LEU A 124 -16.16 -5.86 7.91
CA LEU A 124 -15.58 -7.18 7.67
C LEU A 124 -16.64 -8.22 7.29
N GLU A 125 -17.85 -8.17 7.87
CA GLU A 125 -18.95 -9.07 7.49
C GLU A 125 -19.36 -8.86 6.02
N ALA A 126 -19.34 -7.61 5.52
CA ALA A 126 -19.60 -7.32 4.10
C ALA A 126 -18.51 -7.90 3.19
N ALA A 127 -17.24 -7.78 3.59
CA ALA A 127 -16.12 -8.35 2.84
C ALA A 127 -16.17 -9.90 2.80
N ILE A 128 -16.52 -10.53 3.92
CA ILE A 128 -16.73 -12.00 3.99
C ILE A 128 -17.83 -12.43 3.02
N ARG A 129 -18.98 -11.75 3.03
CA ARG A 129 -20.05 -12.01 2.08
C ARG A 129 -19.59 -11.83 0.64
N ALA A 130 -18.88 -10.75 0.33
CA ALA A 130 -18.36 -10.51 -1.02
C ALA A 130 -17.41 -11.63 -1.47
N LYS A 131 -16.62 -12.20 -0.54
CA LYS A 131 -15.76 -13.37 -0.81
C LYS A 131 -16.58 -14.63 -1.07
N GLU A 132 -17.64 -14.86 -0.29
CA GLU A 132 -18.57 -16.00 -0.50
C GLU A 132 -19.30 -15.91 -1.83
N GLU A 133 -19.65 -14.70 -2.28
CA GLU A 133 -20.29 -14.45 -3.58
C GLU A 133 -19.30 -14.42 -4.76
N GLY A 134 -17.98 -14.57 -4.51
CA GLY A 134 -16.95 -14.59 -5.54
C GLY A 134 -16.57 -13.22 -6.11
N MET A 135 -17.05 -12.13 -5.50
CA MET A 135 -16.75 -10.76 -5.90
C MET A 135 -15.34 -10.33 -5.47
N VAL A 136 -14.80 -10.92 -4.39
CA VAL A 136 -13.44 -10.70 -3.92
C VAL A 136 -12.75 -12.04 -3.64
N GLY A 137 -11.44 -12.12 -3.93
CA GLY A 137 -10.66 -13.35 -3.73
C GLY A 137 -10.12 -13.48 -2.30
N ALA A 138 -9.72 -12.37 -1.71
CA ALA A 138 -9.03 -12.30 -0.43
C ALA A 138 -9.44 -11.06 0.38
N ILE A 139 -9.15 -11.06 1.69
CA ILE A 139 -9.47 -9.96 2.60
C ILE A 139 -8.20 -9.52 3.33
N GLY A 140 -7.86 -8.21 3.25
CA GLY A 140 -6.71 -7.61 3.90
C GLY A 140 -7.07 -6.47 4.86
N ILE A 141 -6.04 -5.94 5.52
CA ILE A 141 -6.15 -4.79 6.43
C ILE A 141 -5.05 -3.79 6.12
N THR A 142 -5.37 -2.48 6.20
CA THR A 142 -4.41 -1.39 5.99
C THR A 142 -4.48 -0.34 7.10
N GLY A 143 -3.38 0.37 7.32
CA GLY A 143 -3.31 1.53 8.21
C GLY A 143 -2.24 2.53 7.79
N HIS A 144 -2.31 3.74 8.35
CA HIS A 144 -1.49 4.88 7.93
C HIS A 144 -0.82 5.64 9.10
N THR A 145 -0.80 5.08 10.31
CA THR A 145 -0.21 5.71 11.50
C THR A 145 0.96 4.92 12.05
N ALA A 146 1.69 5.49 13.02
CA ALA A 146 2.77 4.78 13.71
C ALA A 146 2.24 3.60 14.57
N GLU A 147 0.97 3.62 14.95
CA GLU A 147 0.31 2.55 15.71
C GLU A 147 -0.13 1.37 14.82
N ALA A 148 -0.17 1.56 13.49
CA ALA A 148 -0.68 0.55 12.56
C ALA A 148 -0.09 -0.86 12.77
N PRO A 149 1.23 -1.05 13.00
CA PRO A 149 1.76 -2.40 13.23
C PRO A 149 1.13 -3.12 14.44
N SER A 150 0.93 -2.42 15.56
CA SER A 150 0.32 -3.01 16.76
C SER A 150 -1.17 -3.31 16.56
N VAL A 151 -1.90 -2.43 15.87
CA VAL A 151 -3.31 -2.60 15.53
C VAL A 151 -3.50 -3.76 14.55
N HIS A 152 -2.67 -3.85 13.53
CA HIS A 152 -2.74 -4.94 12.54
C HIS A 152 -2.41 -6.31 13.16
N ARG A 153 -1.44 -6.36 14.10
CA ARG A 153 -1.18 -7.58 14.88
C ARG A 153 -2.42 -8.02 15.67
N GLU A 154 -3.12 -7.11 16.32
CA GLU A 154 -4.39 -7.41 16.98
C GLU A 154 -5.48 -7.81 15.96
N GLY A 155 -5.49 -7.18 14.78
CA GLY A 155 -6.37 -7.56 13.68
C GLY A 155 -6.18 -9.02 13.27
N LEU A 156 -4.94 -9.47 13.06
CA LEU A 156 -4.60 -10.86 12.74
C LEU A 156 -5.01 -11.85 13.85
N ARG A 157 -5.05 -11.41 15.11
CA ARG A 157 -5.55 -12.22 16.21
C ARG A 157 -7.08 -12.40 16.17
N ARG A 158 -7.83 -11.41 15.65
CA ARG A 158 -9.29 -11.41 15.58
C ARG A 158 -9.85 -12.08 14.34
N PHE A 159 -9.15 -11.93 13.23
CA PHE A 159 -9.56 -12.47 11.94
C PHE A 159 -8.33 -12.90 11.12
N ASP A 160 -8.48 -13.94 10.35
CA ASP A 160 -7.43 -14.50 9.51
C ASP A 160 -7.28 -13.70 8.21
N PHE A 161 -6.81 -12.44 8.31
CA PHE A 161 -6.54 -11.58 7.16
C PHE A 161 -5.49 -12.20 6.24
N ASP A 162 -5.75 -12.19 4.94
CA ASP A 162 -4.87 -12.72 3.90
C ASP A 162 -3.66 -11.81 3.64
N SER A 163 -3.79 -10.51 3.94
CA SER A 163 -2.72 -9.53 3.76
C SER A 163 -2.79 -8.38 4.77
N VAL A 164 -1.62 -7.81 5.03
CA VAL A 164 -1.42 -6.58 5.82
C VAL A 164 -0.65 -5.58 4.97
N LEU A 165 -1.16 -4.35 4.86
CA LEU A 165 -0.46 -3.22 4.26
C LEU A 165 -0.21 -2.16 5.34
N THR A 166 1.04 -2.02 5.78
CA THR A 166 1.45 -1.18 6.91
C THR A 166 2.53 -0.19 6.50
N PRO A 167 2.65 0.99 7.14
CA PRO A 167 3.75 1.89 6.84
C PRO A 167 5.10 1.25 7.21
N LEU A 168 6.11 1.44 6.39
CA LEU A 168 7.51 1.22 6.77
C LEU A 168 8.42 2.09 5.92
N ASN A 169 9.35 2.78 6.57
CA ASN A 169 10.51 3.40 5.96
C ASN A 169 11.64 3.49 6.99
N TYR A 170 12.83 3.86 6.53
CA TYR A 170 14.00 3.94 7.39
C TYR A 170 13.76 4.83 8.63
N ARG A 171 13.14 6.01 8.47
CA ARG A 171 12.92 6.94 9.59
C ARG A 171 11.94 6.39 10.64
N LEU A 172 10.90 5.69 10.24
CA LEU A 172 10.00 5.02 11.19
C LEU A 172 10.71 3.94 11.98
N SER A 173 11.58 3.17 11.33
CA SER A 173 12.32 2.08 12.00
C SER A 173 13.33 2.56 13.03
N THR A 174 13.71 3.83 13.03
CA THR A 174 14.62 4.40 14.06
C THR A 174 13.90 4.73 15.38
N ASP A 175 12.56 4.71 15.41
CA ASP A 175 11.79 4.79 16.64
C ASP A 175 11.74 3.39 17.30
N PRO A 176 12.26 3.22 18.54
CA PRO A 176 12.34 1.91 19.18
C PRO A 176 10.97 1.26 19.38
N LYS A 177 9.94 2.06 19.73
CA LYS A 177 8.58 1.52 19.92
C LYS A 177 8.02 1.02 18.61
N TYR A 178 8.19 1.79 17.53
CA TYR A 178 7.75 1.39 16.20
C TYR A 178 8.46 0.12 15.73
N ALA A 179 9.77 0.04 15.92
CA ALA A 179 10.58 -1.12 15.55
C ALA A 179 10.11 -2.39 16.29
N ASP A 180 9.83 -2.30 17.59
CA ASP A 180 9.32 -3.42 18.40
C ASP A 180 7.93 -3.86 17.93
N ASP A 181 7.00 -2.92 17.68
CA ASP A 181 5.65 -3.21 17.20
C ASP A 181 5.67 -3.83 15.80
N TYR A 182 6.54 -3.33 14.91
CA TYR A 182 6.72 -3.88 13.56
C TYR A 182 7.31 -5.31 13.62
N ALA A 183 8.33 -5.53 14.42
CA ALA A 183 8.91 -6.87 14.59
C ALA A 183 7.87 -7.89 15.10
N ALA A 184 7.03 -7.48 16.06
CA ALA A 184 5.95 -8.31 16.57
C ALA A 184 4.85 -8.58 15.51
N LEU A 185 4.56 -7.61 14.63
CA LEU A 185 3.67 -7.81 13.49
C LEU A 185 4.27 -8.80 12.48
N VAL A 186 5.57 -8.71 12.17
CA VAL A 186 6.25 -9.64 11.26
C VAL A 186 6.11 -11.09 11.74
N GLU A 187 6.29 -11.34 13.04
CA GLU A 187 6.12 -12.69 13.59
C GLU A 187 4.65 -13.18 13.46
N ALA A 188 3.66 -12.31 13.66
CA ALA A 188 2.25 -12.67 13.48
C ALA A 188 1.92 -12.97 12.00
N VAL A 189 2.45 -12.17 11.08
CA VAL A 189 2.31 -12.36 9.62
C VAL A 189 2.93 -13.69 9.20
N LYS A 190 4.15 -14.01 9.65
CA LYS A 190 4.81 -15.30 9.38
C LYS A 190 3.98 -16.47 9.91
N ALA A 191 3.45 -16.36 11.13
CA ALA A 191 2.66 -17.42 11.75
C ALA A 191 1.36 -17.72 11.01
N SER A 192 0.74 -16.73 10.38
CA SER A 192 -0.50 -16.86 9.60
C SER A 192 -0.26 -17.07 8.10
N ASP A 193 0.99 -17.03 7.63
CA ASP A 193 1.36 -17.00 6.21
C ASP A 193 0.61 -15.91 5.41
N ALA A 194 0.30 -14.78 6.07
CA ALA A 194 -0.29 -13.62 5.41
C ALA A 194 0.76 -12.86 4.57
N ALA A 195 0.31 -12.10 3.58
CA ALA A 195 1.21 -11.21 2.84
C ALA A 195 1.51 -9.95 3.66
N LEU A 196 2.79 -9.52 3.68
CA LEU A 196 3.18 -8.24 4.26
C LEU A 196 3.59 -7.27 3.16
N MET A 197 2.82 -6.21 3.01
CA MET A 197 3.09 -5.13 2.06
C MET A 197 3.34 -3.83 2.83
N THR A 198 4.11 -2.92 2.24
CA THR A 198 4.41 -1.65 2.91
C THR A 198 4.13 -0.42 2.05
N ILE A 199 3.85 0.69 2.72
CA ILE A 199 3.64 2.03 2.16
C ILE A 199 4.65 3.02 2.73
N LYS A 200 4.73 4.21 2.14
CA LYS A 200 5.59 5.33 2.55
C LYS A 200 7.08 5.12 2.27
N MET A 201 7.41 4.27 1.29
CA MET A 201 8.79 3.95 0.94
C MET A 201 9.67 5.19 0.68
N ILE A 202 9.15 6.21 -0.01
CA ILE A 202 9.86 7.45 -0.34
C ILE A 202 9.33 8.67 0.43
N ALA A 203 8.58 8.48 1.51
CA ALA A 203 8.11 9.60 2.32
C ALA A 203 9.27 10.20 3.12
N ARG A 204 9.61 11.47 2.83
CA ARG A 204 10.71 12.18 3.46
C ARG A 204 10.28 12.94 4.72
N ARG A 205 9.18 13.70 4.65
CA ARG A 205 8.60 14.47 5.76
C ARG A 205 7.23 15.03 5.40
N ASN A 206 6.55 15.62 6.34
CA ASN A 206 5.36 16.41 6.04
C ASN A 206 5.73 17.69 5.27
N TRP A 207 4.81 18.19 4.42
CA TRP A 207 4.93 19.52 3.84
C TRP A 207 4.95 20.55 4.95
N GLN A 208 5.81 21.57 4.83
CA GLN A 208 5.83 22.67 5.79
C GLN A 208 4.73 23.68 5.48
N GLU A 209 4.28 24.40 6.49
CA GLU A 209 3.29 25.48 6.29
C GLU A 209 3.83 26.53 5.31
N GLY A 210 3.04 26.81 4.26
CA GLY A 210 3.41 27.76 3.20
C GLY A 210 4.39 27.22 2.17
N GLU A 211 4.79 25.94 2.24
CA GLU A 211 5.61 25.31 1.21
C GLU A 211 4.76 25.01 -0.05
N ASP A 212 5.28 25.31 -1.23
CA ASP A 212 4.64 24.91 -2.48
C ASP A 212 4.74 23.41 -2.66
N HIS A 213 3.59 22.75 -2.84
CA HIS A 213 3.55 21.31 -3.06
C HIS A 213 3.96 20.99 -4.50
N ALA A 214 5.18 20.49 -4.68
CA ALA A 214 5.69 20.07 -5.99
C ALA A 214 4.96 18.83 -6.53
N TYR A 215 4.37 18.02 -5.63
CA TYR A 215 3.69 16.76 -5.91
C TYR A 215 2.33 16.71 -5.22
N ASP A 216 1.43 15.88 -5.74
CA ASP A 216 0.07 15.69 -5.21
C ASP A 216 0.01 14.75 -3.99
N THR A 217 1.18 14.35 -3.46
CA THR A 217 1.28 13.56 -2.22
C THR A 217 1.04 14.43 -0.99
N TRP A 218 0.38 13.89 0.05
CA TRP A 218 0.15 14.61 1.31
C TRP A 218 1.41 14.76 2.18
N TYR A 219 2.53 14.18 1.76
CA TYR A 219 3.86 14.33 2.33
C TYR A 219 4.85 14.75 1.25
N ARG A 220 5.94 15.39 1.63
CA ARG A 220 7.07 15.62 0.71
C ARG A 220 7.80 14.31 0.45
N PRO A 221 7.87 13.83 -0.80
CA PRO A 221 8.61 12.62 -1.13
C PRO A 221 10.11 12.91 -1.29
N PHE A 222 10.93 11.86 -1.28
CA PHE A 222 12.20 11.89 -1.98
C PHE A 222 11.94 11.92 -3.48
N ASP A 223 12.64 12.80 -4.18
CA ASP A 223 12.57 13.01 -5.63
C ASP A 223 13.95 13.06 -6.30
N GLU A 224 15.01 12.87 -5.53
CA GLU A 224 16.35 12.63 -6.02
C GLU A 224 16.60 11.12 -6.14
N GLN A 225 17.01 10.64 -7.33
CA GLN A 225 17.16 9.21 -7.61
C GLN A 225 18.01 8.48 -6.56
N ARG A 226 19.09 9.10 -6.09
CA ARG A 226 19.99 8.53 -5.06
C ARG A 226 19.23 8.14 -3.79
N TYR A 227 18.34 9.00 -3.30
CA TYR A 227 17.57 8.72 -2.07
C TYR A 227 16.41 7.76 -2.33
N VAL A 228 15.79 7.84 -3.49
CA VAL A 228 14.74 6.86 -3.90
C VAL A 228 15.34 5.47 -4.00
N THR A 229 16.54 5.34 -4.60
CA THR A 229 17.27 4.06 -4.70
C THR A 229 17.69 3.56 -3.31
N ALA A 230 18.21 4.43 -2.44
CA ALA A 230 18.58 4.05 -1.07
C ALA A 230 17.36 3.59 -0.25
N ALA A 231 16.24 4.31 -0.31
CA ALA A 231 15.01 3.92 0.39
C ALA A 231 14.47 2.56 -0.09
N THR A 232 14.51 2.32 -1.41
CA THR A 232 14.09 1.06 -2.01
C THR A 232 15.03 -0.09 -1.62
N ALA A 233 16.35 0.15 -1.66
CA ALA A 233 17.36 -0.83 -1.27
C ALA A 233 17.24 -1.20 0.22
N TRP A 234 17.11 -0.21 1.10
CA TRP A 234 16.93 -0.45 2.51
C TRP A 234 15.73 -1.36 2.80
N LEU A 235 14.59 -1.10 2.15
CA LEU A 235 13.39 -1.89 2.30
C LEU A 235 13.54 -3.30 1.69
N LEU A 236 13.86 -3.42 0.41
CA LEU A 236 13.80 -4.70 -0.29
C LEU A 236 14.99 -5.62 -0.01
N ASN A 237 16.18 -5.06 0.26
CA ASN A 237 17.37 -5.86 0.57
C ASN A 237 17.49 -6.14 2.08
N GLY A 238 16.99 -5.23 2.94
CA GLY A 238 17.02 -5.38 4.40
C GLY A 238 15.83 -6.12 4.99
N HIS A 239 14.69 -6.19 4.28
CA HIS A 239 13.43 -6.73 4.79
C HIS A 239 12.86 -7.82 3.86
N PRO A 240 13.41 -9.04 3.88
CA PRO A 240 12.97 -10.13 3.02
C PRO A 240 11.53 -10.61 3.30
N GLU A 241 10.98 -10.28 4.46
CA GLU A 241 9.59 -10.56 4.83
C GLU A 241 8.58 -9.72 4.04
N ILE A 242 8.99 -8.58 3.46
CA ILE A 242 8.11 -7.71 2.67
C ILE A 242 7.84 -8.35 1.31
N THR A 243 6.57 -8.55 0.98
CA THR A 243 6.16 -9.04 -0.34
C THR A 243 6.23 -7.94 -1.40
N GLY A 244 5.85 -6.71 -1.05
CA GLY A 244 5.87 -5.60 -1.99
C GLY A 244 5.73 -4.22 -1.34
N LEU A 245 6.18 -3.22 -2.09
CA LEU A 245 6.16 -1.80 -1.74
C LEU A 245 5.14 -1.08 -2.63
N ALA A 246 4.09 -0.49 -2.06
CA ALA A 246 3.19 0.37 -2.83
C ALA A 246 3.93 1.65 -3.23
N THR A 247 3.91 1.96 -4.53
CA THR A 247 4.52 3.19 -5.07
C THR A 247 3.81 4.42 -4.51
N ALA A 248 4.49 5.57 -4.52
CA ALA A 248 3.89 6.83 -4.09
C ALA A 248 2.69 7.20 -4.97
N GLY A 249 1.71 7.87 -4.38
CA GLY A 249 0.50 8.35 -5.07
C GLY A 249 0.76 9.53 -6.03
N GLU A 250 1.79 9.40 -6.88
CA GLU A 250 2.24 10.43 -7.81
C GLU A 250 2.81 9.81 -9.08
N THR A 251 2.16 10.05 -10.21
CA THR A 251 2.56 9.46 -11.49
C THR A 251 3.94 9.88 -11.96
N ARG A 252 4.38 11.10 -11.63
CA ARG A 252 5.68 11.66 -12.04
C ARG A 252 6.89 11.01 -11.33
N LEU A 253 6.64 10.31 -10.22
CA LEU A 253 7.67 9.61 -9.44
C LEU A 253 7.78 8.11 -9.78
N LEU A 254 6.84 7.55 -10.57
CA LEU A 254 6.81 6.12 -10.87
C LEU A 254 8.11 5.63 -11.51
N GLN A 255 8.61 6.37 -12.51
CA GLN A 255 9.85 6.00 -13.21
C GLN A 255 11.05 5.92 -12.28
N GLN A 256 11.16 6.85 -11.32
CA GLN A 256 12.27 6.84 -10.35
C GLN A 256 12.21 5.60 -9.44
N MET A 257 11.02 5.18 -9.02
CA MET A 257 10.85 3.97 -8.21
C MET A 257 11.14 2.71 -9.01
N ILE A 258 10.78 2.66 -10.31
CA ILE A 258 11.13 1.57 -11.22
C ILE A 258 12.65 1.48 -11.42
N VAL A 259 13.31 2.61 -11.61
CA VAL A 259 14.78 2.67 -11.71
C VAL A 259 15.43 2.23 -10.40
N ALA A 260 14.92 2.70 -9.27
CA ALA A 260 15.41 2.33 -7.94
C ALA A 260 15.34 0.82 -7.67
N GLU A 261 14.27 0.15 -8.10
CA GLU A 261 14.15 -1.30 -7.98
C GLU A 261 15.25 -2.04 -8.77
N ARG A 262 15.62 -1.54 -9.95
CA ARG A 262 16.69 -2.14 -10.76
C ARG A 262 18.08 -1.89 -10.20
N GLU A 263 18.33 -0.69 -9.69
CA GLU A 263 19.63 -0.24 -9.19
C GLU A 263 19.94 -0.67 -7.75
N ARG A 264 18.92 -1.04 -6.96
CA ARG A 264 19.09 -1.39 -5.54
C ARG A 264 20.03 -2.57 -5.28
N ALA A 265 20.22 -3.45 -6.27
CA ALA A 265 21.02 -4.67 -6.10
C ALA A 265 22.48 -4.39 -5.70
N ASP A 266 23.00 -3.21 -6.02
CA ASP A 266 24.36 -2.78 -5.73
C ASP A 266 24.52 -2.12 -4.35
N LEU A 267 23.43 -1.97 -3.57
CA LEU A 267 23.44 -1.33 -2.25
C LEU A 267 23.13 -2.33 -1.13
N SER A 268 24.04 -2.45 -0.16
CA SER A 268 23.69 -3.12 1.09
C SER A 268 22.66 -2.31 1.89
N PRO A 269 21.89 -2.94 2.80
CA PRO A 269 20.97 -2.20 3.69
C PRO A 269 21.70 -1.17 4.54
N GLU A 270 22.95 -1.43 4.97
CA GLU A 270 23.80 -0.54 5.77
C GLU A 270 24.23 0.67 4.94
N ASP A 271 24.68 0.50 3.70
CA ASP A 271 25.05 1.60 2.82
C ASP A 271 23.82 2.47 2.47
N ALA A 272 22.67 1.83 2.24
CA ALA A 272 21.41 2.51 2.01
C ALA A 272 20.99 3.36 3.22
N ALA A 273 21.11 2.82 4.44
CA ALA A 273 20.86 3.56 5.68
C ALA A 273 21.79 4.76 5.83
N ALA A 274 23.10 4.59 5.56
CA ALA A 274 24.08 5.66 5.62
C ALA A 274 23.76 6.81 4.65
N ILE A 275 23.28 6.50 3.44
CA ILE A 275 22.81 7.52 2.48
C ILE A 275 21.58 8.26 3.01
N LEU A 276 20.62 7.56 3.63
CA LEU A 276 19.43 8.18 4.19
C LEU A 276 19.71 9.04 5.41
N ASP A 277 20.72 8.70 6.21
CA ASP A 277 21.19 9.50 7.36
C ASP A 277 21.82 10.86 6.97
N GLU A 278 22.25 11.02 5.71
CA GLU A 278 22.73 12.31 5.22
C GLU A 278 21.63 13.38 5.14
N VAL A 279 20.35 12.96 5.11
CA VAL A 279 19.19 13.84 4.90
C VAL A 279 18.75 14.46 6.23
N GLN A 280 19.15 15.71 6.48
CA GLN A 280 18.93 16.41 7.75
C GLN A 280 17.45 16.63 8.12
N ASP A 281 16.57 16.80 7.12
CA ASP A 281 15.14 17.02 7.31
C ASP A 281 14.29 15.75 7.09
N TYR A 282 14.91 14.57 7.14
CA TYR A 282 14.19 13.30 7.08
C TYR A 282 13.46 13.06 8.41
N ALA A 283 12.14 13.10 8.37
CA ALA A 283 11.27 13.01 9.54
C ALA A 283 10.12 12.03 9.34
N SER A 284 9.55 11.54 10.42
CA SER A 284 8.32 10.76 10.36
C SER A 284 7.17 11.64 9.83
N VAL A 285 6.36 11.09 8.91
CA VAL A 285 5.17 11.77 8.39
C VAL A 285 3.94 11.59 9.31
N PHE A 286 4.08 10.89 10.44
CA PHE A 286 2.99 10.59 11.36
C PHE A 286 3.06 11.35 12.70
N VAL A 287 4.04 12.24 12.88
CA VAL A 287 4.29 12.91 14.18
C VAL A 287 3.29 14.05 14.46
N ASP A 288 2.61 14.60 13.43
CA ASP A 288 1.77 15.79 13.57
C ASP A 288 0.47 15.75 12.75
N ILE A 289 -0.06 14.57 12.41
CA ILE A 289 -1.34 14.50 11.70
C ILE A 289 -2.45 14.29 12.71
N PRO A 290 -3.34 15.29 12.95
CA PRO A 290 -4.61 15.03 13.60
C PRO A 290 -5.39 14.05 12.72
N ILE A 291 -5.80 12.95 13.30
CA ILE A 291 -6.73 11.98 12.70
C ILE A 291 -8.10 12.61 12.58
#